data_ebef1537ee61b7684445156e208c41be
#
_entry.id   ebef1537ee61b7684445156e208c41be
#
_cell.length_a   1.000
_cell.length_b   1.000
_cell.length_c   1.000
_cell.angle_alpha   90.00
_cell.angle_beta   90.00
_cell.angle_gamma   90.00
#
_symmetry.space_group_name_H-M   'P 1'
#
loop_
_entity.id
_entity.type
_entity.pdbx_description
1 polymer ?
#
loop_
_entity_poly.entity_id
_entity_poly.type
_entity_poly.pdbx_seq_one_letter_code
_entity_poly.pdbx_strand_id
1 'polypeptide(L)'
;MEVQSRFFSFNFKSFLNFKKDAKIYIYPNLNGLGLGLFIFFCFLISVFYENNSGLLISIVIFFVFFISIFISHQNISKLDFICKDEYLVEAETMNVISFQILNSSKEKKINIDIEYNKKNVGNYNFNDRLNFFKIEYKSKLRGISYFNPITLKSIYPFGVMRTKVIFSPK
;
A
#
# COMPACT_ATOMS: atom_id res chain seq x y z
N MET A 1 28.41 23.14 23.80
CA MET A 1 28.01 23.05 22.39
C MET A 1 27.88 21.56 22.10
N GLU A 2 26.73 20.94 22.52
CA GLU A 2 26.48 19.50 22.38
C GLU A 2 25.79 19.25 21.05
N VAL A 3 26.50 18.56 20.16
CA VAL A 3 25.95 18.03 18.93
C VAL A 3 25.23 16.72 19.30
N GLN A 4 23.92 16.79 19.52
CA GLN A 4 23.07 15.59 19.63
C GLN A 4 23.03 14.88 18.28
N SER A 5 23.82 13.83 18.15
CA SER A 5 23.69 12.84 17.10
C SER A 5 22.34 12.13 17.29
N ARG A 6 21.36 12.51 16.49
CA ARG A 6 20.11 11.74 16.35
C ARG A 6 20.45 10.44 15.65
N PHE A 7 20.82 9.44 16.42
CA PHE A 7 20.81 8.06 15.96
C PHE A 7 19.40 7.69 15.51
N PHE A 8 19.29 7.34 14.26
CA PHE A 8 18.08 6.79 13.65
C PHE A 8 17.80 5.42 14.33
N SER A 9 17.09 5.44 15.47
CA SER A 9 16.68 4.19 16.11
C SER A 9 15.58 3.56 15.24
N PHE A 10 15.98 2.63 14.41
CA PHE A 10 15.09 1.81 13.62
C PHE A 10 14.33 0.86 14.58
N ASN A 11 13.15 1.27 15.01
CA ASN A 11 12.36 0.48 15.95
C ASN A 11 11.62 -0.64 15.19
N PHE A 12 12.29 -1.78 15.06
CA PHE A 12 11.77 -2.98 14.41
C PHE A 12 10.45 -3.48 15.03
N LYS A 13 10.19 -3.17 16.31
CA LYS A 13 8.91 -3.49 16.97
C LYS A 13 7.72 -2.70 16.40
N SER A 14 7.92 -1.49 15.88
CA SER A 14 6.83 -0.73 15.24
C SER A 14 6.45 -1.31 13.88
N PHE A 15 7.34 -2.07 13.27
CA PHE A 15 7.10 -2.80 12.02
C PHE A 15 6.12 -3.97 12.22
N LEU A 16 6.03 -4.52 13.44
CA LEU A 16 5.20 -5.67 13.79
C LEU A 16 3.89 -5.33 14.51
N ASN A 17 3.68 -4.07 14.91
CA ASN A 17 2.43 -3.66 15.55
C ASN A 17 1.31 -3.46 14.51
N PHE A 18 0.83 -4.57 14.00
CA PHE A 18 -0.39 -4.62 13.20
C PHE A 18 -1.59 -4.36 14.10
N LYS A 19 -2.35 -3.32 13.80
CA LYS A 19 -3.70 -3.17 14.35
C LYS A 19 -4.52 -4.39 13.87
N LYS A 20 -5.24 -5.00 14.76
CA LYS A 20 -5.78 -6.37 14.75
C LYS A 20 -6.66 -6.76 13.54
N ASP A 21 -7.02 -5.82 12.64
CA ASP A 21 -8.06 -6.03 11.64
C ASP A 21 -7.65 -5.84 10.17
N ALA A 22 -6.45 -5.36 9.87
CA ALA A 22 -6.02 -5.15 8.49
C ALA A 22 -4.76 -5.96 8.15
N LYS A 23 -4.90 -6.97 7.28
CA LYS A 23 -3.76 -7.74 6.78
C LYS A 23 -3.14 -7.03 5.58
N ILE A 24 -1.84 -6.69 5.70
CA ILE A 24 -1.07 -6.10 4.60
C ILE A 24 -0.39 -7.23 3.85
N TYR A 25 -0.62 -7.30 2.55
CA TYR A 25 0.04 -8.23 1.64
C TYR A 25 1.00 -7.44 0.75
N ILE A 26 2.23 -7.90 0.63
CA ILE A 26 3.26 -7.32 -0.25
C ILE A 26 3.77 -8.44 -1.15
N TYR A 27 3.74 -8.21 -2.44
CA TYR A 27 4.24 -9.16 -3.42
C TYR A 27 4.82 -8.43 -4.64
N PRO A 28 5.83 -9.01 -5.30
CA PRO A 28 6.39 -8.41 -6.50
C PRO A 28 5.34 -8.38 -7.62
N ASN A 29 5.29 -7.28 -8.34
CA ASN A 29 4.53 -7.20 -9.59
C ASN A 29 5.32 -7.88 -10.72
N LEU A 30 4.73 -8.05 -11.90
CA LEU A 30 5.42 -8.62 -13.05
C LEU A 30 6.70 -7.84 -13.39
N ASN A 31 6.64 -6.50 -13.32
CA ASN A 31 7.82 -5.64 -13.49
C ASN A 31 8.89 -5.89 -12.41
N GLY A 32 8.46 -6.15 -11.17
CA GLY A 32 9.36 -6.46 -10.07
C GLY A 32 10.06 -7.80 -10.22
N LEU A 33 9.32 -8.80 -10.70
CA LEU A 33 9.91 -10.10 -11.01
C LEU A 33 10.92 -9.99 -12.16
N GLY A 34 10.57 -9.27 -13.23
CA GLY A 34 11.48 -9.01 -14.35
C GLY A 34 12.75 -8.28 -13.92
N LEU A 35 12.61 -7.24 -13.09
CA LEU A 35 13.76 -6.51 -12.54
C LEU A 35 14.63 -7.41 -11.65
N GLY A 36 14.03 -8.27 -10.82
CA GLY A 36 14.78 -9.23 -10.00
C GLY A 36 15.59 -10.21 -10.84
N LEU A 37 15.00 -10.76 -11.90
CA LEU A 37 15.72 -11.62 -12.85
C LEU A 37 16.84 -10.85 -13.57
N PHE A 38 16.58 -9.63 -14.00
CA PHE A 38 17.59 -8.80 -14.64
C PHE A 38 18.80 -8.57 -13.74
N ILE A 39 18.56 -8.19 -12.46
CA ILE A 39 19.62 -8.00 -11.46
C ILE A 39 20.43 -9.29 -11.29
N PHE A 40 19.74 -10.43 -11.19
CA PHE A 40 20.38 -11.73 -11.03
C PHE A 40 21.31 -12.07 -12.21
N PHE A 41 20.85 -11.88 -13.44
CA PHE A 41 21.68 -12.13 -14.63
C PHE A 41 22.85 -11.15 -14.73
N CYS A 42 22.63 -9.85 -14.46
CA CYS A 42 23.70 -8.87 -14.43
C CYS A 42 24.78 -9.24 -13.40
N PHE A 43 24.38 -9.70 -12.24
CA PHE A 43 25.28 -10.16 -11.19
C PHE A 43 26.10 -11.37 -11.67
N LEU A 44 25.46 -12.41 -12.23
CA LEU A 44 26.15 -13.60 -12.75
C LEU A 44 27.16 -13.23 -13.84
N ILE A 45 26.74 -12.44 -14.83
CA ILE A 45 27.63 -12.03 -15.92
C ILE A 45 28.83 -11.26 -15.36
N SER A 46 28.62 -10.37 -14.40
CA SER A 46 29.69 -9.58 -13.79
C SER A 46 30.71 -10.46 -13.05
N VAL A 47 30.23 -11.52 -12.38
CA VAL A 47 31.09 -12.48 -11.69
C VAL A 47 31.89 -13.32 -12.70
N PHE A 48 31.22 -13.82 -13.75
CA PHE A 48 31.91 -14.67 -14.76
C PHE A 48 32.99 -13.92 -15.56
N TYR A 49 32.75 -12.65 -15.84
CA TYR A 49 33.72 -11.82 -16.59
C TYR A 49 34.65 -11.00 -15.68
N GLU A 50 34.65 -11.27 -14.37
CA GLU A 50 35.47 -10.56 -13.37
C GLU A 50 35.32 -9.02 -13.47
N ASN A 51 34.14 -8.55 -13.88
CA ASN A 51 33.87 -7.14 -14.10
C ASN A 51 33.39 -6.47 -12.80
N ASN A 52 34.33 -5.84 -12.09
CA ASN A 52 34.09 -5.17 -10.82
C ASN A 52 33.06 -4.03 -10.95
N SER A 53 33.06 -3.30 -12.05
CA SER A 53 32.08 -2.20 -12.28
C SER A 53 30.65 -2.75 -12.47
N GLY A 54 30.51 -3.83 -13.23
CA GLY A 54 29.22 -4.49 -13.42
C GLY A 54 28.68 -5.08 -12.11
N LEU A 55 29.55 -5.66 -11.30
CA LEU A 55 29.21 -6.20 -9.99
C LEU A 55 28.71 -5.09 -9.05
N LEU A 56 29.40 -3.96 -8.99
CA LEU A 56 29.01 -2.81 -8.19
C LEU A 56 27.62 -2.28 -8.60
N ILE A 57 27.39 -2.12 -9.92
CA ILE A 57 26.09 -1.67 -10.45
C ILE A 57 24.98 -2.64 -10.05
N SER A 58 25.21 -3.94 -10.19
CA SER A 58 24.22 -4.97 -9.83
C SER A 58 23.84 -4.90 -8.34
N ILE A 59 24.82 -4.70 -7.47
CA ILE A 59 24.62 -4.53 -6.03
C ILE A 59 23.81 -3.26 -5.74
N VAL A 60 24.14 -2.14 -6.37
CA VAL A 60 23.41 -0.87 -6.17
C VAL A 60 21.94 -1.04 -6.58
N ILE A 61 21.66 -1.62 -7.75
CA ILE A 61 20.29 -1.83 -8.21
C ILE A 61 19.53 -2.79 -7.26
N PHE A 62 20.21 -3.82 -6.74
CA PHE A 62 19.65 -4.73 -5.74
C PHE A 62 19.23 -3.98 -4.48
N PHE A 63 20.06 -3.07 -3.96
CA PHE A 63 19.69 -2.24 -2.80
C PHE A 63 18.51 -1.33 -3.09
N VAL A 64 18.44 -0.70 -4.26
CA VAL A 64 17.28 0.12 -4.66
C VAL A 64 16.00 -0.73 -4.70
N PHE A 65 16.08 -1.94 -5.24
CA PHE A 65 14.96 -2.88 -5.23
C PHE A 65 14.52 -3.22 -3.80
N PHE A 66 15.47 -3.49 -2.91
CA PHE A 66 15.19 -3.82 -1.52
C PHE A 66 14.54 -2.64 -0.76
N ILE A 67 15.08 -1.44 -0.94
CA ILE A 67 14.50 -0.20 -0.37
C ILE A 67 13.07 0.03 -0.86
N SER A 68 12.77 -0.32 -2.11
CA SER A 68 11.41 -0.22 -2.67
C SER A 68 10.37 -1.01 -1.87
N ILE A 69 10.75 -2.16 -1.30
CA ILE A 69 9.86 -2.96 -0.44
C ILE A 69 9.46 -2.17 0.81
N PHE A 70 10.43 -1.53 1.46
CA PHE A 70 10.17 -0.72 2.65
C PHE A 70 9.28 0.48 2.37
N ILE A 71 9.57 1.20 1.27
CA ILE A 71 8.77 2.36 0.88
C ILE A 71 7.33 1.93 0.52
N SER A 72 7.18 0.83 -0.22
CA SER A 72 5.85 0.28 -0.56
C SER A 72 5.06 -0.09 0.70
N HIS A 73 5.71 -0.69 1.69
CA HIS A 73 5.07 -1.00 2.98
C HIS A 73 4.67 0.28 3.72
N GLN A 74 5.58 1.26 3.83
CA GLN A 74 5.29 2.54 4.49
C GLN A 74 4.14 3.28 3.84
N ASN A 75 4.03 3.22 2.51
CA ASN A 75 3.01 3.95 1.77
C ASN A 75 1.58 3.50 2.10
N ILE A 76 1.38 2.25 2.51
CA ILE A 76 0.04 1.72 2.83
C ILE A 76 -0.16 1.48 4.32
N SER A 77 0.93 1.46 5.10
CA SER A 77 0.87 1.28 6.55
C SER A 77 0.25 2.47 7.26
N LYS A 78 -0.34 2.24 8.43
CA LYS A 78 -0.96 3.28 9.29
C LYS A 78 -2.13 4.02 8.62
N LEU A 79 -2.81 3.37 7.68
CA LEU A 79 -4.10 3.79 7.19
C LEU A 79 -5.16 3.06 7.99
N ASP A 80 -6.00 3.81 8.68
CA ASP A 80 -7.11 3.30 9.46
C ASP A 80 -8.42 3.66 8.76
N PHE A 81 -9.31 2.71 8.64
CA PHE A 81 -10.60 2.91 8.02
C PHE A 81 -11.63 3.27 9.09
N ILE A 82 -12.33 4.39 8.89
CA ILE A 82 -13.38 4.85 9.79
C ILE A 82 -14.72 4.64 9.09
N CYS A 83 -15.50 3.68 9.57
CA CYS A 83 -16.89 3.48 9.14
C CYS A 83 -17.84 4.07 10.17
N LYS A 84 -18.99 4.53 9.73
CA LYS A 84 -20.16 4.67 10.59
C LYS A 84 -20.77 3.28 10.79
N ASP A 85 -21.39 3.08 11.95
CA ASP A 85 -21.99 1.79 12.28
C ASP A 85 -23.19 1.47 11.36
N GLU A 86 -23.89 2.48 10.88
CA GLU A 86 -25.06 2.32 10.00
C GLU A 86 -25.13 3.40 8.92
N TYR A 87 -25.54 2.98 7.73
CA TYR A 87 -25.86 3.85 6.60
C TYR A 87 -27.28 3.57 6.13
N LEU A 88 -28.12 4.60 6.14
CA LEU A 88 -29.46 4.52 5.55
C LEU A 88 -29.32 4.73 4.04
N VAL A 89 -29.76 3.74 3.27
CA VAL A 89 -29.72 3.76 1.81
C VAL A 89 -31.08 3.35 1.25
N GLU A 90 -31.49 3.97 0.17
CA GLU A 90 -32.70 3.59 -0.54
C GLU A 90 -32.45 2.30 -1.35
N ALA A 91 -33.40 1.36 -1.29
CA ALA A 91 -33.32 0.15 -2.07
C ALA A 91 -33.54 0.46 -3.56
N GLU A 92 -32.87 -0.32 -4.43
CA GLU A 92 -32.96 -0.26 -5.90
C GLU A 92 -32.43 1.03 -6.55
N THR A 93 -32.06 2.05 -5.77
CA THR A 93 -31.44 3.27 -6.27
C THR A 93 -29.91 3.21 -6.17
N MET A 94 -29.23 4.07 -6.93
CA MET A 94 -27.78 4.26 -6.80
C MET A 94 -27.52 5.25 -5.67
N ASN A 95 -26.98 4.74 -4.57
CA ASN A 95 -26.62 5.55 -3.41
C ASN A 95 -25.12 5.82 -3.42
N VAL A 96 -24.71 7.03 -3.02
CA VAL A 96 -23.32 7.41 -2.87
C VAL A 96 -22.97 7.45 -1.39
N ILE A 97 -22.13 6.52 -0.96
CA ILE A 97 -21.72 6.41 0.44
C ILE A 97 -20.31 6.98 0.58
N SER A 98 -20.13 7.90 1.52
CA SER A 98 -18.84 8.51 1.82
C SER A 98 -18.15 7.79 2.96
N PHE A 99 -16.95 7.31 2.70
CA PHE A 99 -16.09 6.66 3.69
C PHE A 99 -14.94 7.58 4.07
N GLN A 100 -14.39 7.37 5.27
CA GLN A 100 -13.27 8.12 5.79
C GLN A 100 -12.07 7.21 6.00
N ILE A 101 -10.88 7.70 5.61
CA ILE A 101 -9.62 7.06 5.92
C ILE A 101 -8.80 8.02 6.77
N LEU A 102 -8.37 7.53 7.93
CA LEU A 102 -7.44 8.22 8.81
C LEU A 102 -6.02 7.82 8.43
N ASN A 103 -5.22 8.79 8.01
CA ASN A 103 -3.78 8.61 7.91
C ASN A 103 -3.13 8.92 9.26
N SER A 104 -2.81 7.89 10.03
CA SER A 104 -2.17 8.01 11.33
C SER A 104 -0.66 8.32 11.22
N SER A 105 -0.12 8.35 10.00
CA SER A 105 1.27 8.75 9.77
C SER A 105 1.36 10.24 9.45
N LYS A 106 2.55 10.83 9.67
CA LYS A 106 2.86 12.20 9.23
C LYS A 106 3.21 12.28 7.73
N GLU A 107 3.37 11.13 7.08
CA GLU A 107 3.80 11.02 5.69
C GLU A 107 2.60 11.02 4.75
N LYS A 108 2.77 11.66 3.61
CA LYS A 108 1.80 11.60 2.51
C LYS A 108 1.78 10.20 1.94
N LYS A 109 0.57 9.71 1.62
CA LYS A 109 0.37 8.42 0.95
C LYS A 109 0.00 8.69 -0.50
N ILE A 110 0.73 8.07 -1.41
CA ILE A 110 0.68 8.40 -2.83
C ILE A 110 0.22 7.19 -3.62
N ASN A 111 -0.61 7.44 -4.63
CA ASN A 111 -1.01 6.45 -5.64
C ASN A 111 -1.67 5.22 -5.00
N ILE A 112 -2.77 5.45 -4.26
CA ILE A 112 -3.55 4.40 -3.63
C ILE A 112 -4.83 4.19 -4.44
N ASP A 113 -4.94 3.01 -5.03
CA ASP A 113 -6.13 2.55 -5.72
C ASP A 113 -7.11 1.95 -4.72
N ILE A 114 -8.36 2.38 -4.76
CA ILE A 114 -9.44 1.83 -3.94
C ILE A 114 -10.28 0.91 -4.82
N GLU A 115 -10.41 -0.35 -4.39
CA GLU A 115 -11.26 -1.32 -5.05
C GLU A 115 -12.43 -1.71 -4.15
N TYR A 116 -13.62 -1.75 -4.74
CA TYR A 116 -14.83 -2.29 -4.16
C TYR A 116 -15.48 -3.27 -5.15
N ASN A 117 -15.82 -4.47 -4.70
CA ASN A 117 -16.38 -5.52 -5.55
C ASN A 117 -15.56 -5.80 -6.83
N LYS A 118 -14.23 -5.79 -6.73
CA LYS A 118 -13.28 -5.95 -7.85
C LYS A 118 -13.33 -4.83 -8.91
N LYS A 119 -14.11 -3.78 -8.67
CA LYS A 119 -14.11 -2.58 -9.51
C LYS A 119 -13.24 -1.51 -8.88
N ASN A 120 -12.43 -0.86 -9.68
CA ASN A 120 -11.65 0.29 -9.22
C ASN A 120 -12.59 1.49 -9.03
N VAL A 121 -12.62 2.03 -7.82
CA VAL A 121 -13.40 3.22 -7.46
C VAL A 121 -12.63 4.49 -7.85
N GLY A 122 -11.31 4.46 -7.75
CA GLY A 122 -10.45 5.57 -8.11
C GLY A 122 -9.07 5.46 -7.50
N ASN A 123 -8.19 6.37 -7.94
CA ASN A 123 -6.84 6.54 -7.41
C ASN A 123 -6.80 7.79 -6.55
N TYR A 124 -6.24 7.66 -5.36
CA TYR A 124 -6.23 8.72 -4.35
C TYR A 124 -4.83 8.94 -3.78
N ASN A 125 -4.55 10.21 -3.46
CA ASN A 125 -3.40 10.61 -2.68
C ASN A 125 -3.89 11.11 -1.32
N PHE A 126 -3.42 10.51 -0.24
CA PHE A 126 -3.81 10.89 1.10
C PHE A 126 -2.76 11.84 1.70
N ASN A 127 -2.98 13.12 1.50
CA ASN A 127 -2.10 14.19 1.99
C ASN A 127 -2.44 14.62 3.40
N ASP A 128 -3.73 14.57 3.74
CA ASP A 128 -4.25 15.03 5.01
C ASP A 128 -4.42 13.88 6.00
N ARG A 129 -4.62 14.24 7.26
CA ARG A 129 -4.87 13.27 8.32
C ARG A 129 -6.21 12.55 8.12
N LEU A 130 -7.24 13.27 7.64
CA LEU A 130 -8.55 12.72 7.30
C LEU A 130 -8.80 12.90 5.82
N ASN A 131 -9.07 11.81 5.14
CA ASN A 131 -9.35 11.79 3.73
C ASN A 131 -10.71 11.11 3.49
N PHE A 132 -11.41 11.58 2.46
CA PHE A 132 -12.72 11.08 2.12
C PHE A 132 -12.71 10.47 0.72
N PHE A 133 -13.44 9.39 0.55
CA PHE A 133 -13.72 8.83 -0.76
C PHE A 133 -15.18 8.37 -0.82
N LYS A 134 -15.70 8.24 -2.02
CA LYS A 134 -17.10 7.91 -2.27
C LYS A 134 -17.19 6.59 -3.01
N ILE A 135 -18.12 5.74 -2.59
CA ILE A 135 -18.42 4.47 -3.27
C ILE A 135 -19.89 4.52 -3.71
N GLU A 136 -20.12 4.18 -4.96
CA GLU A 136 -21.46 3.94 -5.47
C GLU A 136 -21.91 2.54 -5.05
N TYR A 137 -23.03 2.51 -4.35
CA TYR A 137 -23.62 1.29 -3.84
C TYR A 137 -25.09 1.20 -4.24
N LYS A 138 -25.46 0.05 -4.79
CA LYS A 138 -26.86 -0.26 -5.10
C LYS A 138 -27.29 -1.45 -4.25
N SER A 139 -28.24 -1.22 -3.33
CA SER A 139 -28.90 -2.29 -2.60
C SER A 139 -29.91 -2.98 -3.52
N LYS A 140 -29.90 -4.30 -3.55
CA LYS A 140 -30.87 -5.09 -4.34
C LYS A 140 -32.14 -5.40 -3.58
N LEU A 141 -32.08 -5.40 -2.26
CA LEU A 141 -33.17 -5.82 -1.38
C LEU A 141 -33.36 -4.80 -0.26
N ARG A 142 -34.59 -4.74 0.25
CA ARG A 142 -34.89 -4.01 1.49
C ARG A 142 -34.43 -4.84 2.69
N GLY A 143 -33.92 -4.18 3.72
CA GLY A 143 -33.44 -4.80 4.94
C GLY A 143 -31.97 -4.51 5.23
N ILE A 144 -31.41 -5.22 6.21
CA ILE A 144 -30.01 -5.06 6.62
C ILE A 144 -29.12 -5.75 5.58
N SER A 145 -28.17 -5.01 5.03
CA SER A 145 -27.15 -5.53 4.14
C SER A 145 -25.76 -5.17 4.64
N TYR A 146 -24.81 -6.09 4.48
CA TYR A 146 -23.42 -5.87 4.90
C TYR A 146 -22.57 -5.41 3.71
N PHE A 147 -21.65 -4.51 3.97
CA PHE A 147 -20.69 -4.08 2.97
C PHE A 147 -19.65 -5.17 2.72
N ASN A 148 -19.34 -5.37 1.45
CA ASN A 148 -18.22 -6.21 1.07
C ASN A 148 -16.88 -5.55 1.45
N PRO A 149 -15.82 -6.36 1.62
CA PRO A 149 -14.51 -5.82 1.94
C PRO A 149 -14.02 -4.80 0.92
N ILE A 150 -13.47 -3.70 1.42
CA ILE A 150 -12.82 -2.66 0.62
C ILE A 150 -11.34 -2.97 0.57
N THR A 151 -10.77 -2.94 -0.62
CA THR A 151 -9.35 -3.21 -0.82
C THR A 151 -8.62 -1.93 -1.22
N LEU A 152 -7.56 -1.59 -0.50
CA LEU A 152 -6.60 -0.57 -0.90
C LEU A 152 -5.41 -1.27 -1.57
N LYS A 153 -4.97 -0.75 -2.71
CA LYS A 153 -3.79 -1.23 -3.43
C LYS A 153 -2.85 -0.07 -3.71
N SER A 154 -1.55 -0.33 -3.73
CA SER A 154 -0.55 0.61 -4.20
C SER A 154 0.56 -0.10 -4.93
N ILE A 155 1.09 0.57 -5.95
CA ILE A 155 2.27 0.13 -6.72
C ILE A 155 3.44 1.11 -6.57
N TYR A 156 3.32 2.06 -5.64
CA TYR A 156 4.36 3.04 -5.34
C TYR A 156 5.56 2.38 -4.62
N PRO A 157 6.83 2.80 -4.85
CA PRO A 157 7.25 3.95 -5.65
C PRO A 157 7.53 3.65 -7.13
N PHE A 158 8.06 2.48 -7.48
CA PHE A 158 8.58 2.20 -8.82
C PHE A 158 7.73 1.21 -9.64
N GLY A 159 6.54 0.87 -9.17
CA GLY A 159 5.72 -0.15 -9.81
C GLY A 159 6.30 -1.58 -9.72
N VAL A 160 7.32 -1.78 -8.89
CA VAL A 160 8.03 -3.03 -8.70
C VAL A 160 7.31 -3.94 -7.73
N MET A 161 6.82 -3.35 -6.63
CA MET A 161 6.05 -4.04 -5.60
C MET A 161 4.59 -3.61 -5.64
N ARG A 162 3.71 -4.57 -5.40
CA ARG A 162 2.30 -4.33 -5.17
C ARG A 162 1.98 -4.60 -3.71
N THR A 163 1.43 -3.61 -3.06
CA THR A 163 0.91 -3.73 -1.70
C THR A 163 -0.62 -3.76 -1.74
N LYS A 164 -1.22 -4.56 -0.87
CA LYS A 164 -2.67 -4.72 -0.76
C LYS A 164 -3.07 -4.78 0.71
N VAL A 165 -4.08 -4.00 1.08
CA VAL A 165 -4.73 -4.06 2.40
C VAL A 165 -6.22 -4.29 2.19
N ILE A 166 -6.80 -5.19 3.00
CA ILE A 166 -8.22 -5.52 2.94
C ILE A 166 -8.85 -5.05 4.25
N PHE A 167 -9.84 -4.17 4.14
CA PHE A 167 -10.67 -3.74 5.25
C PHE A 167 -12.03 -4.38 5.14
N SER A 168 -12.44 -5.09 6.19
CA SER A 168 -13.80 -5.63 6.32
C SER A 168 -14.57 -4.70 7.25
N PRO A 169 -15.50 -3.88 6.73
CA PRO A 169 -16.43 -3.17 7.60
C PRO A 169 -17.28 -4.20 8.34
N LYS A 170 -17.38 -4.03 9.64
CA LYS A 170 -18.25 -4.89 10.48
C LYS A 170 -19.64 -4.32 10.51
#